data_d16672b7a62831018722ec7f3fec71cb
#
_entry.id   d16672b7a62831018722ec7f3fec71cb
#
_cell.length_a   1.000
_cell.length_b   1.000
_cell.length_c   1.000
_cell.angle_alpha   90.00
_cell.angle_beta   90.00
_cell.angle_gamma   90.00
#
_symmetry.space_group_name_H-M   'P 1'
#
loop_
_entity.id
_entity.type
_entity.pdbx_description
1 polymer ?
#
loop_
_entity_poly.entity_id
_entity_poly.type
_entity_poly.pdbx_seq_one_letter_code
_entity_poly.pdbx_strand_id
1 'polypeptide(L)'
;MFAQVWRASVAELLGTAVLVFALDTIVISTIQTGTNMPNLILSTLVAIIIIILLLATFPISGGHINPIITFAAFLTGLISLSKTFIYILAQCVGAIFGALALKAVVNSEIEKTYSLGGCTLTIVAPGPHGPTVIGLETNQALWLEIICGFVLLFASVWMAFDHRQA
;
A
#
# COMPACT_ATOMS: atom_id res chain seq x y z
N MET A 1 23.07 10.31 15.31
CA MET A 1 21.61 10.46 15.34
C MET A 1 21.06 10.90 13.97
N PHE A 2 21.49 12.03 13.40
CA PHE A 2 21.01 12.51 12.07
C PHE A 2 21.23 11.51 10.93
N ALA A 3 22.41 10.90 10.82
CA ALA A 3 22.70 9.91 9.76
C ALA A 3 21.82 8.66 9.82
N GLN A 4 21.42 8.23 11.00
CA GLN A 4 20.55 7.07 11.18
C GLN A 4 19.10 7.38 10.74
N VAL A 5 18.57 8.55 11.10
CA VAL A 5 17.23 8.97 10.71
C VAL A 5 17.16 9.15 9.18
N TRP A 6 18.20 9.73 8.57
CA TRP A 6 18.28 9.89 7.13
C TRP A 6 18.28 8.54 6.38
N ARG A 7 19.14 7.62 6.81
CA ARG A 7 19.17 6.27 6.21
C ARG A 7 17.82 5.55 6.32
N ALA A 8 17.19 5.65 7.49
CA ALA A 8 15.89 5.07 7.72
C ALA A 8 14.80 5.73 6.85
N SER A 9 14.83 7.04 6.70
CA SER A 9 13.87 7.76 5.86
C SER A 9 14.02 7.43 4.37
N VAL A 10 15.26 7.24 3.90
CA VAL A 10 15.50 6.78 2.52
C VAL A 10 15.00 5.35 2.33
N ALA A 11 15.14 4.45 3.31
CA ALA A 11 14.58 3.11 3.26
C ALA A 11 13.04 3.13 3.20
N GLU A 12 12.39 4.01 3.98
CA GLU A 12 10.94 4.21 3.94
C GLU A 12 10.49 4.76 2.58
N LEU A 13 11.20 5.73 2.02
CA LEU A 13 10.92 6.30 0.69
C LEU A 13 11.01 5.23 -0.39
N LEU A 14 12.15 4.55 -0.46
CA LEU A 14 12.39 3.52 -1.49
C LEU A 14 11.45 2.31 -1.31
N GLY A 15 11.26 1.86 -0.08
CA GLY A 15 10.35 0.76 0.24
C GLY A 15 8.92 1.06 -0.21
N THR A 16 8.43 2.28 0.08
CA THR A 16 7.08 2.70 -0.33
C THR A 16 6.99 2.90 -1.84
N ALA A 17 8.03 3.44 -2.49
CA ALA A 17 8.05 3.58 -3.94
C ALA A 17 7.95 2.22 -4.64
N VAL A 18 8.74 1.24 -4.21
CA VAL A 18 8.69 -0.12 -4.75
C VAL A 18 7.35 -0.79 -4.42
N LEU A 19 6.81 -0.57 -3.22
CA LEU A 19 5.51 -1.12 -2.81
C LEU A 19 4.40 -0.64 -3.75
N VAL A 20 4.26 0.67 -3.94
CA VAL A 20 3.21 1.25 -4.81
C VAL A 20 3.39 0.77 -6.24
N PHE A 21 4.58 0.85 -6.80
CA PHE A 21 4.86 0.35 -8.15
C PHE A 21 4.46 -1.12 -8.33
N ALA A 22 4.83 -1.97 -7.37
CA ALA A 22 4.55 -3.40 -7.43
C ALA A 22 3.06 -3.72 -7.23
N LEU A 23 2.39 -3.09 -6.26
CA LEU A 23 0.96 -3.30 -6.00
C LEU A 23 0.13 -2.95 -7.22
N ASP A 24 0.34 -1.77 -7.79
CA ASP A 24 -0.42 -1.30 -8.95
C ASP A 24 -0.12 -2.18 -10.18
N THR A 25 1.13 -2.61 -10.36
CA THR A 25 1.50 -3.56 -11.42
C THR A 25 0.80 -4.91 -11.24
N ILE A 26 0.73 -5.43 -10.01
CA ILE A 26 0.05 -6.70 -9.70
C ILE A 26 -1.44 -6.58 -10.01
N VAL A 27 -2.09 -5.49 -9.61
CA VAL A 27 -3.51 -5.24 -9.90
C VAL A 27 -3.77 -5.23 -11.41
N ILE A 28 -3.04 -4.41 -12.15
CA ILE A 28 -3.19 -4.28 -13.60
C ILE A 28 -2.97 -5.63 -14.30
N SER A 29 -1.87 -6.29 -13.99
CA SER A 29 -1.50 -7.58 -14.60
C SER A 29 -2.52 -8.68 -14.28
N THR A 30 -3.01 -8.75 -13.05
CA THR A 30 -4.00 -9.75 -12.65
C THR A 30 -5.31 -9.57 -13.38
N ILE A 31 -5.76 -8.33 -13.58
CA ILE A 31 -7.00 -8.04 -14.32
C ILE A 31 -6.80 -8.31 -15.81
N GLN A 32 -5.67 -7.90 -16.41
CA GLN A 32 -5.37 -8.10 -17.83
C GLN A 32 -5.28 -9.57 -18.21
N THR A 33 -4.78 -10.43 -17.35
CA THR A 33 -4.66 -11.87 -17.63
C THR A 33 -6.00 -12.60 -17.70
N GLY A 34 -7.09 -11.99 -17.21
CA GLY A 34 -8.43 -12.58 -17.22
C GLY A 34 -8.50 -13.92 -16.46
N THR A 35 -7.66 -14.10 -15.46
CA THR A 35 -7.58 -15.33 -14.66
C THR A 35 -8.92 -15.67 -13.98
N ASN A 36 -9.22 -16.96 -13.82
CA ASN A 36 -10.42 -17.42 -13.11
C ASN A 36 -10.38 -17.20 -11.59
N MET A 37 -9.20 -16.87 -11.03
CA MET A 37 -8.99 -16.69 -9.60
C MET A 37 -8.24 -15.37 -9.30
N PRO A 38 -8.73 -14.20 -9.75
CA PRO A 38 -7.98 -12.95 -9.65
C PRO A 38 -7.67 -12.58 -8.19
N ASN A 39 -8.63 -12.74 -7.29
CA ASN A 39 -8.45 -12.37 -5.88
C ASN A 39 -7.39 -13.22 -5.17
N LEU A 40 -7.32 -14.52 -5.47
CA LEU A 40 -6.33 -15.41 -4.87
C LEU A 40 -4.91 -15.07 -5.36
N ILE A 41 -4.75 -14.85 -6.66
CA ILE A 41 -3.46 -14.48 -7.25
C ILE A 41 -3.01 -13.13 -6.72
N LEU A 42 -3.88 -12.14 -6.74
CA LEU A 42 -3.60 -10.79 -6.26
C LEU A 42 -3.18 -10.82 -4.78
N SER A 43 -3.98 -11.43 -3.90
CA SER A 43 -3.65 -11.48 -2.46
C SER A 43 -2.35 -12.21 -2.18
N THR A 44 -2.05 -13.28 -2.91
CA THR A 44 -0.80 -14.03 -2.75
C THR A 44 0.40 -13.20 -3.17
N LEU A 45 0.35 -12.55 -4.34
CA LEU A 45 1.44 -11.71 -4.84
C LEU A 45 1.65 -10.47 -3.95
N VAL A 46 0.57 -9.86 -3.47
CA VAL A 46 0.64 -8.74 -2.51
C VAL A 46 1.29 -9.18 -1.20
N ALA A 47 0.94 -10.34 -0.66
CA ALA A 47 1.58 -10.87 0.54
C ALA A 47 3.08 -11.09 0.34
N ILE A 48 3.47 -11.67 -0.79
CA ILE A 48 4.88 -11.93 -1.12
C ILE A 48 5.68 -10.63 -1.21
N ILE A 49 5.19 -9.63 -1.94
CA ILE A 49 5.92 -8.35 -2.09
C ILE A 49 6.04 -7.62 -0.75
N ILE A 50 5.00 -7.63 0.08
CA ILE A 50 5.05 -7.03 1.42
C ILE A 50 6.11 -7.74 2.27
N ILE A 51 6.15 -9.06 2.30
CA ILE A 51 7.16 -9.83 3.05
C ILE A 51 8.56 -9.46 2.59
N ILE A 52 8.82 -9.44 1.28
CA ILE A 52 10.13 -9.08 0.72
C ILE A 52 10.56 -7.68 1.15
N LEU A 53 9.64 -6.71 1.05
CA LEU A 53 9.94 -5.33 1.41
C LEU A 53 10.15 -5.16 2.91
N LEU A 54 9.39 -5.84 3.75
CA LEU A 54 9.59 -5.84 5.19
C LEU A 54 10.96 -6.43 5.54
N LEU A 55 11.35 -7.56 4.97
CA LEU A 55 12.67 -8.15 5.19
C LEU A 55 13.80 -7.20 4.77
N ALA A 56 13.62 -6.44 3.71
CA ALA A 56 14.62 -5.49 3.23
C ALA A 56 14.70 -4.21 4.07
N THR A 57 13.57 -3.68 4.53
CA THR A 57 13.50 -2.36 5.18
C THR A 57 13.53 -2.44 6.70
N PHE A 58 13.05 -3.53 7.30
CA PHE A 58 12.96 -3.69 8.75
C PHE A 58 14.30 -3.47 9.48
N PRO A 59 15.45 -4.02 9.04
CA PRO A 59 16.73 -3.80 9.72
C PRO A 59 17.23 -2.35 9.66
N ILE A 60 16.66 -1.52 8.77
CA ILE A 60 17.14 -0.16 8.50
C ILE A 60 16.23 0.88 9.16
N SER A 61 14.91 0.76 8.96
CA SER A 61 13.91 1.75 9.37
C SER A 61 12.89 1.24 10.39
N GLY A 62 12.73 -0.07 10.50
CA GLY A 62 11.63 -0.74 11.17
C GLY A 62 10.54 -1.21 10.20
N GLY A 63 10.70 -0.95 8.88
CA GLY A 63 9.84 -1.51 7.85
C GLY A 63 8.39 -1.02 7.89
N HIS A 64 8.18 0.27 8.16
CA HIS A 64 6.80 0.78 8.22
C HIS A 64 6.17 0.85 6.84
N ILE A 65 6.87 1.44 5.87
CA ILE A 65 6.46 1.62 4.45
C ILE A 65 4.99 2.00 4.24
N ASN A 66 4.34 2.50 5.28
CA ASN A 66 2.93 2.87 5.31
C ASN A 66 2.69 3.98 6.37
N PRO A 67 2.05 5.10 6.02
CA PRO A 67 1.73 6.18 6.96
C PRO A 67 0.89 5.74 8.16
N ILE A 68 -0.07 4.83 7.97
CA ILE A 68 -0.92 4.32 9.05
C ILE A 68 -0.10 3.50 10.06
N ILE A 69 0.79 2.64 9.59
CA ILE A 69 1.71 1.87 10.45
C ILE A 69 2.64 2.80 11.21
N THR A 70 3.18 3.82 10.54
CA THR A 70 4.03 4.84 11.16
C THR A 70 3.29 5.60 12.26
N PHE A 71 2.04 5.98 12.00
CA PHE A 71 1.21 6.69 12.96
C PHE A 71 0.87 5.79 14.18
N ALA A 72 0.56 4.52 13.95
CA ALA A 72 0.33 3.56 15.03
C ALA A 72 1.58 3.35 15.90
N ALA A 73 2.77 3.27 15.30
CA ALA A 73 4.04 3.19 16.02
C ALA A 73 4.30 4.42 16.90
N PHE A 74 3.87 5.60 16.45
CA PHE A 74 3.90 6.82 17.28
C PHE A 74 2.92 6.72 18.46
N LEU A 75 1.67 6.35 18.22
CA LEU A 75 0.65 6.24 19.27
C LEU A 75 1.02 5.20 20.36
N THR A 76 1.74 4.17 19.98
CA THR A 76 2.26 3.14 20.91
C THR A 76 3.59 3.54 21.57
N GLY A 77 4.12 4.72 21.28
CA GLY A 77 5.36 5.23 21.89
C GLY A 77 6.65 4.64 21.35
N LEU A 78 6.60 3.89 20.23
CA LEU A 78 7.77 3.24 19.62
C LEU A 78 8.69 4.21 18.89
N ILE A 79 8.11 5.28 18.34
CA ILE A 79 8.85 6.31 17.63
C ILE A 79 8.45 7.71 18.09
N SER A 80 9.37 8.68 17.98
CA SER A 80 9.10 10.08 18.31
C SER A 80 8.25 10.76 17.23
N LEU A 81 7.54 11.82 17.63
CA LEU A 81 6.72 12.64 16.72
C LEU A 81 7.54 13.16 15.53
N SER A 82 8.78 13.63 15.78
CA SER A 82 9.66 14.12 14.70
C SER A 82 10.00 13.03 13.69
N LYS A 83 10.29 11.81 14.15
CA LYS A 83 10.55 10.67 13.27
C LYS A 83 9.31 10.27 12.49
N THR A 84 8.13 10.35 13.09
CA THR A 84 6.84 10.09 12.46
C THR A 84 6.61 11.01 11.27
N PHE A 85 6.78 12.32 11.43
CA PHE A 85 6.62 13.29 10.35
C PHE A 85 7.58 13.02 9.19
N ILE A 86 8.86 12.78 9.50
CA ILE A 86 9.88 12.52 8.47
C ILE A 86 9.54 11.24 7.69
N TYR A 87 9.11 10.18 8.37
CA TYR A 87 8.74 8.91 7.76
C TYR A 87 7.51 9.06 6.87
N ILE A 88 6.45 9.68 7.36
CA ILE A 88 5.22 9.89 6.56
C ILE A 88 5.52 10.72 5.31
N LEU A 89 6.31 11.79 5.43
CA LEU A 89 6.73 12.57 4.26
C LEU A 89 7.53 11.74 3.27
N ALA A 90 8.49 10.95 3.75
CA ALA A 90 9.29 10.05 2.91
C ALA A 90 8.41 9.02 2.18
N GLN A 91 7.45 8.44 2.88
CA GLN A 91 6.50 7.47 2.32
C GLN A 91 5.59 8.12 1.27
N CYS A 92 5.05 9.31 1.53
CA CYS A 92 4.24 10.04 0.55
C CYS A 92 5.02 10.36 -0.72
N VAL A 93 6.25 10.85 -0.59
CA VAL A 93 7.14 11.12 -1.72
C VAL A 93 7.49 9.81 -2.45
N GLY A 94 7.77 8.75 -1.71
CA GLY A 94 8.01 7.42 -2.27
C GLY A 94 6.82 6.90 -3.09
N ALA A 95 5.60 7.04 -2.57
CA ALA A 95 4.39 6.63 -3.28
C ALA A 95 4.23 7.38 -4.62
N ILE A 96 4.50 8.69 -4.64
CA ILE A 96 4.48 9.49 -5.88
C ILE A 96 5.51 8.94 -6.88
N PHE A 97 6.73 8.66 -6.45
CA PHE A 97 7.75 8.10 -7.33
C PHE A 97 7.38 6.70 -7.85
N GLY A 98 6.78 5.85 -7.03
CA GLY A 98 6.27 4.55 -7.45
C GLY A 98 5.21 4.66 -8.55
N ALA A 99 4.22 5.53 -8.34
CA ALA A 99 3.18 5.79 -9.33
C ALA A 99 3.72 6.39 -10.63
N LEU A 100 4.65 7.35 -10.54
CA LEU A 100 5.32 7.93 -11.71
C LEU A 100 6.18 6.91 -12.47
N ALA A 101 6.86 6.02 -11.76
CA ALA A 101 7.63 4.94 -12.38
C ALA A 101 6.71 3.99 -13.14
N LEU A 102 5.56 3.63 -12.56
CA LEU A 102 4.56 2.81 -13.25
C LEU A 102 4.02 3.52 -14.50
N LYS A 103 3.65 4.78 -14.35
CA LYS A 103 3.18 5.60 -15.48
C LYS A 103 4.19 5.68 -16.63
N ALA A 104 5.49 5.66 -16.33
CA ALA A 104 6.55 5.70 -17.33
C ALA A 104 6.70 4.40 -18.13
N VAL A 105 6.24 3.25 -17.59
CA VAL A 105 6.41 1.93 -18.21
C VAL A 105 5.13 1.34 -18.79
N VAL A 106 3.95 1.86 -18.41
CA VAL A 106 2.67 1.45 -18.99
C VAL A 106 2.26 2.38 -20.12
N ASN A 107 1.52 1.84 -21.11
CA ASN A 107 0.99 2.69 -22.16
C ASN A 107 -0.26 3.47 -21.68
N SER A 108 -0.61 4.53 -22.41
CA SER A 108 -1.72 5.41 -22.05
C SER A 108 -3.11 4.74 -22.08
N GLU A 109 -3.29 3.66 -22.80
CA GLU A 109 -4.54 2.90 -22.80
C GLU A 109 -4.69 2.09 -21.51
N ILE A 110 -3.62 1.44 -21.06
CA ILE A 110 -3.56 0.75 -19.77
C ILE A 110 -3.78 1.74 -18.63
N GLU A 111 -3.11 2.90 -18.67
CA GLU A 111 -3.28 3.97 -17.68
C GLU A 111 -4.77 4.35 -17.53
N LYS A 112 -5.46 4.60 -18.63
CA LYS A 112 -6.87 4.99 -18.64
C LYS A 112 -7.81 3.86 -18.22
N THR A 113 -7.55 2.64 -18.69
CA THR A 113 -8.44 1.50 -18.45
C THR A 113 -8.40 1.04 -17.00
N TYR A 114 -7.23 1.05 -16.38
CA TYR A 114 -7.01 0.50 -15.03
C TYR A 114 -6.72 1.57 -13.97
N SER A 115 -6.81 2.86 -14.31
CA SER A 115 -6.53 3.97 -13.39
C SER A 115 -5.21 3.81 -12.63
N LEU A 116 -4.18 3.29 -13.31
CA LEU A 116 -2.87 2.93 -12.72
C LEU A 116 -2.97 1.96 -11.53
N GLY A 117 -3.97 1.10 -11.46
CA GLY A 117 -4.19 0.20 -10.34
C GLY A 117 -4.88 0.84 -9.12
N GLY A 118 -5.23 2.12 -9.22
CA GLY A 118 -5.85 2.86 -8.14
C GLY A 118 -7.23 2.34 -7.77
N CYS A 119 -7.61 2.49 -6.50
CA CYS A 119 -8.92 2.11 -6.01
C CYS A 119 -10.00 3.03 -6.58
N THR A 120 -11.06 2.43 -7.13
CA THR A 120 -12.26 3.11 -7.58
C THR A 120 -13.47 2.62 -6.80
N LEU A 121 -14.38 3.52 -6.44
CA LEU A 121 -15.60 3.14 -5.71
C LEU A 121 -16.60 2.43 -6.62
N THR A 122 -16.61 2.78 -7.90
CA THR A 122 -17.57 2.26 -8.87
C THR A 122 -16.89 1.92 -10.18
N ILE A 123 -17.43 0.91 -10.85
CA ILE A 123 -17.06 0.52 -12.21
C ILE A 123 -18.29 0.51 -13.10
N VAL A 124 -18.11 0.76 -14.38
CA VAL A 124 -19.17 0.57 -15.38
C VAL A 124 -19.05 -0.86 -15.93
N ALA A 125 -20.07 -1.66 -15.72
CA ALA A 125 -20.14 -3.04 -16.18
C ALA A 125 -21.28 -3.23 -17.21
N PRO A 126 -21.18 -4.19 -18.14
CA PRO A 126 -22.29 -4.56 -19.00
C PRO A 126 -23.47 -5.08 -18.17
N GLY A 127 -24.65 -4.50 -18.38
CA GLY A 127 -25.89 -4.97 -17.74
C GLY A 127 -26.93 -5.39 -18.77
N PRO A 128 -28.01 -6.05 -18.36
CA PRO A 128 -29.04 -6.59 -19.26
C PRO A 128 -29.81 -5.50 -20.03
N HIS A 129 -29.79 -4.26 -19.56
CA HIS A 129 -30.46 -3.12 -20.20
C HIS A 129 -29.49 -2.00 -20.64
N GLY A 130 -28.19 -2.32 -20.76
CA GLY A 130 -27.13 -1.38 -21.09
C GLY A 130 -26.08 -1.26 -19.98
N PRO A 131 -25.11 -0.32 -20.11
CA PRO A 131 -24.08 -0.13 -19.11
C PRO A 131 -24.68 0.20 -17.74
N THR A 132 -24.27 -0.52 -16.71
CA THR A 132 -24.74 -0.33 -15.32
C THR A 132 -23.54 0.04 -14.46
N VAL A 133 -23.73 1.02 -13.57
CA VAL A 133 -22.71 1.38 -12.57
C VAL A 133 -22.85 0.41 -11.39
N ILE A 134 -21.77 -0.30 -11.08
CA ILE A 134 -21.68 -1.24 -9.96
C ILE A 134 -20.59 -0.75 -9.02
N GLY A 135 -20.83 -0.82 -7.73
CA GLY A 135 -19.81 -0.44 -6.75
C GLY A 135 -20.38 -0.18 -5.36
N LEU A 136 -19.56 0.48 -4.55
CA LEU A 136 -19.87 0.85 -3.18
C LEU A 136 -20.31 2.30 -3.08
N GLU A 137 -21.27 2.60 -2.22
CA GLU A 137 -21.54 3.96 -1.79
C GLU A 137 -20.38 4.49 -0.93
N THR A 138 -20.21 5.82 -0.91
CA THR A 138 -19.09 6.45 -0.20
C THR A 138 -19.06 6.09 1.30
N ASN A 139 -20.20 6.00 1.95
CA ASN A 139 -20.30 5.60 3.35
C ASN A 139 -19.91 4.12 3.56
N GLN A 140 -20.28 3.24 2.65
CA GLN A 140 -19.91 1.82 2.70
C GLN A 140 -18.39 1.67 2.53
N ALA A 141 -17.80 2.40 1.57
CA ALA A 141 -16.37 2.42 1.36
C ALA A 141 -15.63 2.93 2.60
N LEU A 142 -16.11 4.02 3.22
CA LEU A 142 -15.53 4.55 4.45
C LEU A 142 -15.50 3.51 5.58
N TRP A 143 -16.61 2.81 5.82
CA TRP A 143 -16.66 1.77 6.85
C TRP A 143 -15.76 0.60 6.52
N LEU A 144 -15.69 0.18 5.25
CA LEU A 144 -14.80 -0.87 4.81
C LEU A 144 -13.33 -0.50 5.07
N GLU A 145 -12.91 0.71 4.71
CA GLU A 145 -11.57 1.23 4.96
C GLU A 145 -11.24 1.28 6.46
N ILE A 146 -12.18 1.72 7.31
CA ILE A 146 -12.01 1.75 8.77
C ILE A 146 -11.78 0.32 9.30
N ILE A 147 -12.61 -0.64 8.89
CA ILE A 147 -12.53 -2.03 9.36
C ILE A 147 -11.21 -2.67 8.87
N CYS A 148 -10.89 -2.53 7.59
CA CYS A 148 -9.65 -3.09 7.03
C CYS A 148 -8.41 -2.44 7.66
N GLY A 149 -8.42 -1.12 7.87
CA GLY A 149 -7.36 -0.39 8.56
C GLY A 149 -7.20 -0.85 10.00
N PHE A 150 -8.30 -1.06 10.73
CA PHE A 150 -8.26 -1.59 12.09
C PHE A 150 -7.63 -2.99 12.14
N VAL A 151 -8.04 -3.91 11.26
CA VAL A 151 -7.48 -5.28 11.20
C VAL A 151 -5.99 -5.24 10.90
N LEU A 152 -5.58 -4.41 9.94
CA LEU A 152 -4.18 -4.24 9.59
C LEU A 152 -3.35 -3.71 10.78
N LEU A 153 -3.84 -2.68 11.46
CA LEU A 153 -3.16 -2.09 12.61
C LEU A 153 -3.13 -3.04 13.80
N PHE A 154 -4.23 -3.73 14.09
CA PHE A 154 -4.30 -4.70 15.16
C PHE A 154 -3.26 -5.81 14.95
N ALA A 155 -3.19 -6.38 13.75
CA ALA A 155 -2.19 -7.39 13.42
C ALA A 155 -0.75 -6.84 13.52
N SER A 156 -0.49 -5.65 12.97
CA SER A 156 0.84 -5.04 12.95
C SER A 156 1.34 -4.69 14.36
N VAL A 157 0.49 -4.09 15.19
CA VAL A 157 0.85 -3.72 16.58
C VAL A 157 1.10 -4.98 17.40
N TRP A 158 0.24 -5.99 17.27
CA TRP A 158 0.38 -7.21 18.05
C TRP A 158 1.58 -8.06 17.63
N MET A 159 1.83 -8.18 16.33
CA MET A 159 2.88 -9.06 15.81
C MET A 159 4.26 -8.41 15.76
N ALA A 160 4.34 -7.14 15.39
CA ALA A 160 5.60 -6.47 15.13
C ALA A 160 6.10 -5.60 16.29
N PHE A 161 5.19 -5.14 17.15
CA PHE A 161 5.51 -4.15 18.18
C PHE A 161 5.35 -4.68 19.62
N ASP A 162 4.88 -5.90 19.83
CA ASP A 162 4.82 -6.49 21.16
C ASP A 162 6.19 -7.03 21.59
N HIS A 163 6.92 -6.23 22.37
CA HIS A 163 8.22 -6.59 22.93
C HIS A 163 8.21 -7.83 23.84
N ARG A 164 7.04 -8.36 24.21
CA ARG A 164 6.92 -9.58 25.03
C ARG A 164 7.18 -10.85 24.23
N GLN A 165 7.33 -10.75 22.91
CA GLN A 165 7.61 -11.87 22.01
C GLN A 165 9.08 -11.90 21.51
N ALA A 166 9.92 -10.97 21.95
CA ALA A 166 11.34 -10.89 21.59
C ALA A 166 12.23 -11.55 22.65
#